data_ce0e329ad8dc4ecbbb680821f3854731
#
_entry.id   ce0e329ad8dc4ecbbb680821f3854731
#
_cell.length_a   1.000
_cell.length_b   1.000
_cell.length_c   1.000
_cell.angle_alpha   90.00
_cell.angle_beta   90.00
_cell.angle_gamma   90.00
#
_symmetry.space_group_name_H-M   'P 1'
#
loop_
_entity.id
_entity.type
_entity.pdbx_description
1 polymer ?
#
loop_
_entity_poly.entity_id
_entity_poly.type
_entity_poly.pdbx_seq_one_letter_code
_entity_poly.pdbx_strand_id
1 'polypeptide(L)'
;MAKIYFIGAGPGDPELITIKGQRIIAEADVIIYAGSLVNPEILKYGKKDVPVYNSATMNLDEVLKVELESMHKGKTVARVH
;
A
#
# COMPACT_ATOMS: atom_id res chain seq x y z
N MET A 1 8.54 14.40 -2.59
CA MET A 1 7.25 14.96 -2.12
C MET A 1 6.39 13.85 -1.55
N ALA A 2 5.84 14.04 -0.36
CA ALA A 2 4.99 13.04 0.29
C ALA A 2 3.63 12.93 -0.41
N LYS A 3 3.21 11.72 -0.71
CA LYS A 3 1.92 11.47 -1.35
C LYS A 3 1.31 10.17 -0.86
N ILE A 4 -0.02 10.11 -0.86
CA ILE A 4 -0.75 8.88 -0.62
C ILE A 4 -1.47 8.53 -1.90
N TYR A 5 -1.23 7.33 -2.41
CA TYR A 5 -1.90 6.80 -3.59
C TYR A 5 -2.87 5.70 -3.19
N PHE A 6 -4.08 5.76 -3.70
CA PHE A 6 -5.07 4.70 -3.53
C PHE A 6 -5.08 3.83 -4.78
N ILE A 7 -4.82 2.55 -4.61
CA ILE A 7 -4.66 1.61 -5.71
C ILE A 7 -5.69 0.50 -5.61
N GLY A 8 -6.48 0.31 -6.66
CA GLY A 8 -7.37 -0.84 -6.77
C GLY A 8 -6.59 -2.04 -7.23
N ALA A 9 -6.61 -3.12 -6.46
CA ALA A 9 -5.84 -4.33 -6.76
C ALA A 9 -6.59 -5.37 -7.58
N GLY A 10 -7.90 -5.19 -7.76
CA GLY A 10 -8.72 -6.17 -8.44
C GLY A 10 -9.07 -7.36 -7.56
N PRO A 11 -9.92 -8.28 -8.06
CA PRO A 11 -10.48 -9.37 -7.26
C PRO A 11 -9.55 -10.59 -7.19
N GLY A 12 -8.53 -10.51 -6.37
CA GLY A 12 -7.76 -11.69 -5.98
C GLY A 12 -6.57 -12.10 -6.85
N ASP A 13 -6.56 -11.77 -8.13
CA ASP A 13 -5.44 -12.11 -9.02
C ASP A 13 -4.45 -10.95 -9.08
N PRO A 14 -3.20 -11.13 -8.62
CA PRO A 14 -2.20 -10.06 -8.65
C PRO A 14 -1.95 -9.48 -10.05
N GLU A 15 -2.20 -10.25 -11.09
CA GLU A 15 -1.99 -9.79 -12.47
C GLU A 15 -3.09 -8.86 -12.96
N LEU A 16 -4.20 -8.75 -12.23
CA LEU A 16 -5.30 -7.86 -12.60
C LEU A 16 -5.05 -6.41 -12.20
N ILE A 17 -4.00 -6.15 -11.43
CA ILE A 17 -3.63 -4.79 -11.10
C ILE A 17 -3.17 -4.04 -12.36
N THR A 18 -3.47 -2.75 -12.43
CA THR A 18 -3.02 -1.94 -13.56
C THR A 18 -1.49 -1.78 -13.53
N ILE A 19 -0.91 -1.51 -14.71
CA ILE A 19 0.53 -1.23 -14.80
C ILE A 19 0.90 -0.02 -13.97
N LYS A 20 0.06 1.01 -13.96
CA LYS A 20 0.29 2.20 -13.14
C LYS A 20 0.27 1.86 -11.64
N GLY A 21 -0.70 1.06 -11.21
CA GLY A 21 -0.78 0.62 -9.81
C GLY A 21 0.45 -0.17 -9.39
N GLN A 22 0.89 -1.07 -10.24
CA GLN A 22 2.10 -1.85 -9.99
C GLN A 22 3.33 -0.96 -9.85
N ARG A 23 3.45 0.04 -10.72
CA ARG A 23 4.56 1.00 -10.67
C ARG A 23 4.55 1.81 -9.37
N ILE A 24 3.38 2.27 -8.95
CA ILE A 24 3.25 3.03 -7.70
C ILE A 24 3.66 2.17 -6.51
N ILE A 25 3.23 0.92 -6.47
CA ILE A 25 3.63 -0.01 -5.39
C ILE A 25 5.15 -0.19 -5.40
N ALA A 26 5.74 -0.34 -6.57
CA ALA A 26 7.18 -0.55 -6.70
C ALA A 26 7.99 0.65 -6.20
N GLU A 27 7.44 1.85 -6.27
CA GLU A 27 8.12 3.07 -5.86
C GLU A 27 7.76 3.52 -4.44
N ALA A 28 6.74 2.93 -3.83
CA ALA A 28 6.26 3.35 -2.53
C ALA A 28 7.29 3.11 -1.42
N ASP A 29 7.30 4.00 -0.46
CA ASP A 29 8.15 3.89 0.73
C ASP A 29 7.43 3.19 1.87
N VAL A 30 6.10 3.13 1.83
CA VAL A 30 5.26 2.44 2.80
C VAL A 30 4.08 1.85 2.05
N ILE A 31 3.70 0.62 2.37
CA ILE A 31 2.54 -0.03 1.76
C ILE A 31 1.53 -0.38 2.85
N ILE A 32 0.28 0.01 2.64
CA ILE A 32 -0.83 -0.38 3.51
C ILE A 32 -1.84 -1.10 2.61
N TYR A 33 -2.11 -2.36 2.90
CA TYR A 33 -3.05 -3.14 2.08
C TYR A 33 -4.22 -3.66 2.91
N ALA A 34 -5.37 -3.80 2.27
CA ALA A 34 -6.57 -4.33 2.90
C ALA A 34 -6.55 -5.87 2.80
N GLY A 35 -5.99 -6.52 3.81
CA GLY A 35 -5.72 -7.96 3.77
C GLY A 35 -6.93 -8.86 3.62
N SER A 36 -8.13 -8.35 3.94
CA SER A 36 -9.37 -9.11 3.74
C SER A 36 -9.88 -9.04 2.29
N LEU A 37 -9.35 -8.12 1.48
CA LEU A 37 -9.82 -7.86 0.12
C LEU A 37 -8.76 -8.09 -0.94
N VAL A 38 -7.49 -8.04 -0.56
CA VAL A 38 -6.37 -8.01 -1.48
C VAL A 38 -5.51 -9.26 -1.30
N ASN A 39 -5.14 -9.90 -2.42
CA ASN A 39 -4.21 -11.02 -2.37
C ASN A 39 -2.83 -10.51 -1.95
N PRO A 40 -2.23 -11.06 -0.88
CA PRO A 40 -0.92 -10.61 -0.40
C PRO A 40 0.21 -10.74 -1.43
N GLU A 41 0.06 -11.59 -2.44
CA GLU A 41 1.07 -11.73 -3.48
C GLU A 41 1.34 -10.44 -4.24
N ILE A 42 0.40 -9.49 -4.21
CA ILE A 42 0.60 -8.18 -4.84
C ILE A 42 1.78 -7.42 -4.23
N LEU A 43 2.15 -7.76 -3.00
CA LEU A 43 3.27 -7.13 -2.30
C LEU A 43 4.62 -7.43 -2.95
N LYS A 44 4.69 -8.46 -3.80
CA LYS A 44 5.92 -8.78 -4.54
C LYS A 44 6.37 -7.65 -5.48
N TYR A 45 5.45 -6.76 -5.85
CA TYR A 45 5.79 -5.62 -6.69
C TYR A 45 6.50 -4.50 -5.93
N GLY A 46 6.45 -4.53 -4.60
CA GLY A 46 7.07 -3.50 -3.77
C GLY A 46 8.56 -3.68 -3.58
N LYS A 47 9.20 -2.65 -3.04
CA LYS A 47 10.60 -2.72 -2.66
C LYS A 47 10.81 -3.75 -1.56
N LYS A 48 11.99 -4.37 -1.54
CA LYS A 48 12.29 -5.50 -0.66
C LYS A 48 12.12 -5.18 0.84
N ASP A 49 12.61 -4.05 1.27
CA ASP A 49 12.68 -3.71 2.70
C ASP A 49 11.69 -2.62 3.10
N VAL A 50 10.63 -2.44 2.33
CA VAL A 50 9.64 -1.41 2.63
C VAL A 50 8.71 -1.87 3.75
N PRO A 51 8.35 -0.98 4.70
CA PRO A 51 7.34 -1.31 5.71
C PRO A 51 5.99 -1.62 5.08
N VAL A 52 5.37 -2.72 5.49
CA VAL A 52 4.08 -3.17 4.98
C VAL A 52 3.12 -3.36 6.15
N TYR A 53 1.94 -2.76 6.04
CA TYR A 53 0.90 -2.86 7.06
C TYR A 53 -0.37 -3.46 6.47
N ASN A 54 -1.00 -4.36 7.24
CA ASN A 54 -2.28 -4.96 6.87
C ASN A 54 -3.39 -4.22 7.60
N SER A 55 -4.17 -3.40 6.88
CA SER A 55 -5.21 -2.59 7.49
C SER A 55 -6.37 -3.43 8.06
N ALA A 56 -6.50 -4.69 7.66
CA ALA A 56 -7.52 -5.57 8.21
C ALA A 56 -7.32 -5.86 9.71
N THR A 57 -6.08 -5.71 10.20
CA THR A 57 -5.75 -5.92 11.61
C THR A 57 -5.54 -4.61 12.36
N MET A 58 -5.84 -3.48 11.73
CA MET A 58 -5.64 -2.15 12.31
C MET A 58 -6.96 -1.41 12.43
N ASN A 59 -7.08 -0.57 13.47
CA ASN A 59 -8.22 0.34 13.54
C ASN A 59 -7.91 1.60 12.72
N LEU A 60 -8.93 2.45 12.53
CA LEU A 60 -8.78 3.65 11.72
C LEU A 60 -7.70 4.59 12.25
N ASP A 61 -7.62 4.76 13.56
CA ASP A 61 -6.63 5.65 14.16
C ASP A 61 -5.21 5.17 13.88
N GLU A 62 -4.97 3.85 13.92
CA GLU A 62 -3.67 3.29 13.61
C GLU A 62 -3.27 3.51 12.16
N VAL A 63 -4.22 3.33 11.23
CA VAL A 63 -3.98 3.57 9.81
C VAL A 63 -3.64 5.03 9.57
N LEU A 64 -4.44 5.94 10.13
CA LEU A 64 -4.20 7.38 9.98
C LEU A 64 -2.85 7.78 10.58
N LYS A 65 -2.47 7.19 11.69
CA LYS A 65 -1.17 7.49 12.32
C LYS A 65 -0.02 7.13 11.39
N VAL A 66 -0.06 5.94 10.79
CA VAL A 66 0.98 5.50 9.84
C VAL A 66 1.04 6.47 8.66
N GLU A 67 -0.12 6.82 8.09
CA GLU A 67 -0.17 7.74 6.95
C GLU A 67 0.41 9.11 7.30
N LEU A 68 0.01 9.68 8.43
CA LEU A 68 0.47 11.00 8.84
C LEU A 68 1.96 11.01 9.16
N GLU A 69 2.46 10.00 9.85
CA GLU A 69 3.89 9.89 10.14
C GLU A 69 4.71 9.75 8.86
N SER A 70 4.22 8.97 7.91
CA SER A 70 4.90 8.78 6.62
C SER A 70 4.94 10.08 5.83
N MET A 71 3.83 10.81 5.77
CA MET A 71 3.77 12.09 5.08
C MET A 71 4.68 13.12 5.75
N HIS A 72 4.71 13.14 7.08
CA HIS A 72 5.57 14.05 7.83
C HIS A 72 7.05 13.82 7.50
N LYS A 73 7.42 12.57 7.21
CA LYS A 73 8.79 12.21 6.84
C LYS A 73 9.05 12.34 5.34
N GLY A 74 8.09 12.83 4.56
CA GLY A 74 8.22 13.00 3.13
C GLY A 74 8.16 11.71 2.33
N LYS A 75 7.56 10.65 2.89
CA LYS A 75 7.49 9.34 2.25
C LYS A 75 6.21 9.16 1.45
N THR A 76 6.29 8.35 0.40
CA THR A 76 5.15 7.99 -0.43
C THR A 76 4.48 6.74 0.13
N VAL A 77 3.17 6.80 0.32
CA VAL A 77 2.36 5.69 0.83
C VAL A 77 1.49 5.14 -0.29
N ALA A 78 1.51 3.83 -0.48
CA ALA A 78 0.59 3.14 -1.38
C ALA A 78 -0.49 2.44 -0.53
N ARG A 79 -1.74 2.84 -0.70
CA ARG A 79 -2.89 2.16 -0.08
C ARG A 79 -3.54 1.27 -1.12
N VAL A 80 -3.46 -0.04 -0.90
CA VAL A 80 -3.96 -1.04 -1.84
C VAL A 80 -5.26 -1.66 -1.30
N HIS A 81 -6.31 -1.61 -2.11
CA HIS A 81 -7.62 -2.13 -1.73
C HIS A 81 -8.36 -2.78 -2.88
#